data_2244c5fcde3fd7d8ea9cdb4ea6384f92
#
_entry.id   2244c5fcde3fd7d8ea9cdb4ea6384f92
#
_cell.length_a   1.000
_cell.length_b   1.000
_cell.length_c   1.000
_cell.angle_alpha   90.00
_cell.angle_beta   90.00
_cell.angle_gamma   90.00
#
_symmetry.space_group_name_H-M   'P 1'
#
loop_
_entity.id
_entity.type
_entity.pdbx_description
1 polymer ?
#
loop_
_entity_poly.entity_id
_entity_poly.type
_entity_poly.pdbx_seq_one_letter_code
_entity_poly.pdbx_strand_id
1 'polypeptide(L)'
;MHLEYLLNATSKNILWSAISTPTGLEDWFADKVVSDDKTVTFCWGKTEQRQAGIVAIRAYSFIRFHWLDDENERDYFEIKMSYNELTGDYVLEITDFSEADEEDDLKELWDSQVSKLQRTCGF
;
A
#
# COMPACT_ATOMS: atom_id res chain seq x y z
N MET A 1 12.33 -6.18 -2.13
CA MET A 1 12.29 -4.92 -2.89
C MET A 1 11.77 -3.81 -2.00
N HIS A 2 12.45 -2.69 -2.01
CA HIS A 2 12.05 -1.51 -1.24
C HIS A 2 11.97 -0.30 -2.17
N LEU A 3 10.83 0.40 -2.14
CA LEU A 3 10.57 1.59 -2.96
C LEU A 3 10.25 2.77 -2.06
N GLU A 4 10.70 3.95 -2.45
CA GLU A 4 10.41 5.19 -1.73
C GLU A 4 9.80 6.21 -2.68
N TYR A 5 8.76 6.89 -2.22
CA TYR A 5 8.05 7.92 -2.97
C TYR A 5 7.91 9.17 -2.11
N LEU A 6 8.39 10.29 -2.62
CA LEU A 6 8.19 11.57 -1.95
C LEU A 6 6.78 12.07 -2.24
N LEU A 7 6.03 12.34 -1.19
CA LEU A 7 4.66 12.82 -1.29
C LEU A 7 4.58 14.27 -0.83
N ASN A 8 3.77 15.05 -1.53
CA ASN A 8 3.49 16.43 -1.18
C ASN A 8 2.28 16.50 -0.21
N ALA A 9 2.27 15.60 0.78
CA ALA A 9 1.20 15.49 1.76
C ALA A 9 1.47 16.43 2.92
N THR A 10 0.42 17.14 3.38
CA THR A 10 0.52 18.06 4.50
C THR A 10 -0.19 17.56 5.75
N SER A 11 -1.00 16.51 5.63
CA SER A 11 -1.78 15.94 6.74
C SER A 11 -1.44 14.47 6.95
N LYS A 12 -0.90 14.17 8.13
CA LYS A 12 -0.62 12.78 8.51
C LYS A 12 -1.91 11.96 8.62
N ASN A 13 -3.02 12.58 9.02
CA ASN A 13 -4.29 11.88 9.17
C ASN A 13 -4.84 11.43 7.82
N ILE A 14 -4.77 12.30 6.81
CA ILE A 14 -5.24 11.98 5.45
C ILE A 14 -4.37 10.88 4.86
N LEU A 15 -3.05 10.98 4.99
CA LEU A 15 -2.15 9.95 4.48
C LEU A 15 -2.36 8.61 5.19
N TRP A 16 -2.46 8.61 6.51
CA TRP A 16 -2.70 7.38 7.26
C TRP A 16 -4.03 6.73 6.85
N SER A 17 -5.09 7.51 6.69
CA SER A 17 -6.37 7.00 6.21
C SER A 17 -6.26 6.40 4.82
N ALA A 18 -5.49 7.01 3.92
CA ALA A 18 -5.30 6.53 2.55
C ALA A 18 -4.62 5.15 2.49
N ILE A 19 -3.73 4.84 3.43
CA ILE A 19 -2.97 3.58 3.40
C ILE A 19 -3.51 2.51 4.34
N SER A 20 -4.38 2.86 5.28
CA SER A 20 -4.79 1.95 6.35
C SER A 20 -6.28 1.62 6.39
N THR A 21 -7.11 2.32 5.64
CA THR A 21 -8.56 2.07 5.65
C THR A 21 -9.02 1.47 4.32
N PRO A 22 -10.11 0.67 4.32
CA PRO A 22 -10.69 0.16 3.07
C PRO A 22 -11.04 1.28 2.10
N THR A 23 -11.70 2.34 2.59
CA THR A 23 -12.08 3.49 1.76
C THR A 23 -10.86 4.20 1.16
N GLY A 24 -9.82 4.38 1.96
CA GLY A 24 -8.58 5.00 1.50
C GLY A 24 -7.86 4.15 0.46
N LEU A 25 -7.78 2.84 0.67
CA LEU A 25 -7.15 1.92 -0.27
C LEU A 25 -7.93 1.81 -1.59
N GLU A 26 -9.23 2.00 -1.59
CA GLU A 26 -10.03 2.06 -2.82
C GLU A 26 -9.68 3.24 -3.72
N ASP A 27 -9.10 4.29 -3.16
CA ASP A 27 -8.74 5.48 -3.93
C ASP A 27 -7.54 5.25 -4.85
N TRP A 28 -6.70 4.25 -4.54
CA TRP A 28 -5.46 4.09 -5.30
C TRP A 28 -4.94 2.66 -5.45
N PHE A 29 -5.21 1.78 -4.49
CA PHE A 29 -4.61 0.44 -4.48
C PHE A 29 -5.45 -0.58 -5.23
N ALA A 30 -6.76 -0.52 -5.07
CA ALA A 30 -7.69 -1.46 -5.70
C ALA A 30 -9.00 -0.75 -6.03
N ASP A 31 -9.81 -1.35 -6.90
CA ASP A 31 -11.11 -0.78 -7.28
C ASP A 31 -12.13 -0.90 -6.16
N LYS A 32 -12.06 -2.00 -5.41
CA LYS A 32 -12.93 -2.23 -4.26
C LYS A 32 -12.15 -2.92 -3.15
N VAL A 33 -12.37 -2.50 -1.91
CA VAL A 33 -11.70 -3.06 -0.74
C VAL A 33 -12.73 -3.35 0.33
N VAL A 34 -12.79 -4.60 0.77
CA VAL A 34 -13.70 -5.05 1.84
C VAL A 34 -12.89 -5.65 2.96
N SER A 35 -13.09 -5.15 4.17
CA SER A 35 -12.39 -5.64 5.35
C SER A 35 -13.36 -6.47 6.22
N ASP A 36 -12.90 -7.62 6.67
CA ASP A 36 -13.62 -8.48 7.60
C ASP A 36 -12.62 -8.97 8.65
N ASP A 37 -12.68 -8.38 9.85
CA ASP A 37 -11.72 -8.58 10.92
C ASP A 37 -10.29 -8.28 10.43
N LYS A 38 -9.39 -9.25 10.41
CA LYS A 38 -8.00 -9.08 9.95
C LYS A 38 -7.79 -9.46 8.50
N THR A 39 -8.85 -9.84 7.79
CA THR A 39 -8.79 -10.22 6.38
C THR A 39 -9.33 -9.09 5.53
N VAL A 40 -8.57 -8.75 4.49
CA VAL A 40 -8.94 -7.69 3.55
C VAL A 40 -9.02 -8.29 2.15
N THR A 41 -10.15 -8.06 1.48
CA THR A 41 -10.37 -8.50 0.11
C THR A 41 -10.21 -7.32 -0.83
N PHE A 42 -9.31 -7.45 -1.79
CA PHE A 42 -9.04 -6.45 -2.81
C PHE A 42 -9.58 -6.94 -4.15
N CYS A 43 -10.36 -6.10 -4.83
CA CYS A 43 -10.96 -6.42 -6.13
C CYS A 43 -10.45 -5.43 -7.18
N TRP A 44 -10.03 -5.95 -8.34
CA TRP A 44 -9.64 -5.18 -9.51
C TRP A 44 -10.53 -5.58 -10.68
N GLY A 45 -11.25 -4.62 -11.23
CA GLY A 45 -12.23 -4.90 -12.27
C GLY A 45 -13.36 -5.78 -11.75
N LYS A 46 -13.91 -6.64 -12.62
CA LYS A 46 -15.07 -7.50 -12.29
C LYS A 46 -14.67 -8.92 -11.92
N THR A 47 -13.46 -9.34 -12.26
CA THR A 47 -13.08 -10.75 -12.19
C THR A 47 -11.85 -11.03 -11.33
N GLU A 48 -11.01 -10.05 -11.06
CA GLU A 48 -9.80 -10.25 -10.26
C GLU A 48 -10.05 -9.90 -8.80
N GLN A 49 -9.75 -10.84 -7.92
CA GLN A 49 -9.92 -10.68 -6.48
C GLN A 49 -8.82 -11.43 -5.75
N ARG A 50 -8.22 -10.79 -4.76
CA ARG A 50 -7.24 -11.42 -3.86
C ARG A 50 -7.53 -11.03 -2.42
N GLN A 51 -7.22 -11.94 -1.50
CA GLN A 51 -7.36 -11.71 -0.07
C GLN A 51 -6.00 -11.66 0.60
N ALA A 52 -5.86 -10.74 1.56
CA ALA A 52 -4.68 -10.61 2.38
C ALA A 52 -5.07 -10.55 3.86
N GLY A 53 -4.19 -11.06 4.71
CA GLY A 53 -4.32 -10.88 6.14
C GLY A 53 -3.48 -9.70 6.61
N ILE A 54 -3.98 -8.92 7.56
CA ILE A 54 -3.19 -7.89 8.22
C ILE A 54 -2.33 -8.60 9.27
N VAL A 55 -1.00 -8.58 9.09
CA VAL A 55 -0.08 -9.27 9.99
C VAL A 55 0.60 -8.34 10.98
N ALA A 56 0.63 -7.04 10.69
CA ALA A 56 1.14 -6.02 11.61
C ALA A 56 0.58 -4.65 11.20
N ILE A 57 0.29 -3.82 12.18
CA ILE A 57 -0.15 -2.45 11.95
C ILE A 57 0.29 -1.57 13.13
N ARG A 58 0.77 -0.38 12.80
CA ARG A 58 1.09 0.63 13.80
C ARG A 58 0.55 1.98 13.31
N ALA A 59 -0.33 2.56 14.10
CA ALA A 59 -1.00 3.82 13.74
C ALA A 59 0.01 4.92 13.36
N TYR A 60 -0.27 5.58 12.25
CA TYR A 60 0.57 6.66 11.70
C TYR A 60 1.99 6.23 11.33
N SER A 61 2.22 4.93 11.15
CA SER A 61 3.51 4.38 10.77
C SER A 61 3.40 3.43 9.59
N PHE A 62 2.82 2.26 9.80
CA PHE A 62 2.77 1.26 8.72
C PHE A 62 1.61 0.30 8.87
N ILE A 63 1.29 -0.37 7.75
CA ILE A 63 0.41 -1.53 7.70
C ILE A 63 1.09 -2.61 6.85
N ARG A 64 1.09 -3.84 7.33
CA ARG A 64 1.74 -4.98 6.68
C ARG A 64 0.71 -6.06 6.41
N PHE A 65 0.70 -6.54 5.16
CA PHE A 65 -0.22 -7.56 4.68
C PHE A 65 0.54 -8.79 4.20
N HIS A 66 -0.10 -9.95 4.36
CA HIS A 66 0.35 -11.19 3.75
C HIS A 66 -0.76 -11.69 2.83
N TRP A 67 -0.42 -11.95 1.55
CA TRP A 67 -1.38 -12.52 0.61
C TRP A 67 -1.71 -13.96 1.02
N LEU A 68 -3.00 -14.28 1.15
CA LEU A 68 -3.42 -15.62 1.59
C LEU A 68 -3.14 -16.71 0.55
N ASP A 69 -2.98 -16.32 -0.72
CA ASP A 69 -2.62 -17.23 -1.80
C ASP A 69 -1.11 -17.41 -1.97
N ASP A 70 -0.30 -16.75 -1.16
CA ASP A 70 1.15 -16.88 -1.18
C ASP A 70 1.57 -18.08 -0.33
N GLU A 71 2.30 -19.02 -0.93
CA GLU A 71 2.78 -20.22 -0.26
C GLU A 71 3.89 -19.92 0.74
N ASN A 72 4.64 -18.84 0.54
CA ASN A 72 5.68 -18.42 1.47
C ASN A 72 5.10 -17.54 2.56
N GLU A 73 4.85 -18.10 3.72
CA GLU A 73 4.26 -17.40 4.85
C GLU A 73 5.10 -16.23 5.39
N ARG A 74 6.36 -16.16 5.00
CA ARG A 74 7.27 -15.08 5.43
C ARG A 74 7.18 -13.85 4.52
N ASP A 75 6.64 -13.99 3.33
CA ASP A 75 6.53 -12.88 2.40
C ASP A 75 5.36 -11.98 2.82
N TYR A 76 5.55 -10.70 2.62
CA TYR A 76 4.54 -9.69 2.95
C TYR A 76 4.71 -8.49 2.03
N PHE A 77 3.71 -7.64 1.97
CA PHE A 77 3.91 -6.28 1.48
C PHE A 77 3.56 -5.30 2.58
N GLU A 78 4.31 -4.21 2.64
CA GLU A 78 4.18 -3.22 3.69
C GLU A 78 4.11 -1.84 3.08
N ILE A 79 3.18 -1.05 3.59
CA ILE A 79 3.02 0.35 3.22
C ILE A 79 3.33 1.16 4.46
N LYS A 80 4.38 1.97 4.39
CA LYS A 80 4.87 2.76 5.51
C LYS A 80 4.90 4.23 5.17
N MET A 81 4.50 5.07 6.10
CA MET A 81 4.64 6.51 6.00
C MET A 81 5.69 7.01 6.99
N SER A 82 6.54 7.91 6.55
CA SER A 82 7.51 8.58 7.40
C SER A 82 7.56 10.06 7.07
N TYR A 83 7.96 10.87 8.06
CA TYR A 83 8.04 12.32 7.91
C TYR A 83 9.50 12.73 7.78
N ASN A 84 9.82 13.52 6.75
CA ASN A 84 11.14 14.07 6.57
C ASN A 84 11.16 15.49 7.15
N GLU A 85 11.79 15.66 8.30
CA GLU A 85 11.83 16.95 9.00
C GLU A 85 12.62 18.03 8.24
N LEU A 86 13.56 17.61 7.39
CA LEU A 86 14.38 18.54 6.62
C LEU A 86 13.61 19.23 5.51
N THR A 87 12.69 18.50 4.88
CA THR A 87 11.90 19.01 3.74
C THR A 87 10.47 19.35 4.11
N GLY A 88 9.96 18.84 5.24
CA GLY A 88 8.56 18.99 5.63
C GLY A 88 7.60 18.09 4.85
N ASP A 89 8.13 17.11 4.12
CA ASP A 89 7.34 16.20 3.30
C ASP A 89 7.21 14.82 3.93
N TYR A 90 6.17 14.09 3.52
CA TYR A 90 6.02 12.69 3.85
C TYR A 90 6.66 11.81 2.78
N VAL A 91 7.20 10.69 3.21
CA VAL A 91 7.75 9.65 2.33
C VAL A 91 6.88 8.41 2.48
N LEU A 92 6.44 7.85 1.36
CA LEU A 92 5.77 6.56 1.31
C LEU A 92 6.82 5.50 0.99
N GLU A 93 6.97 4.53 1.88
CA GLU A 93 7.92 3.44 1.72
C GLU A 93 7.16 2.14 1.49
N ILE A 94 7.48 1.46 0.40
CA ILE A 94 6.85 0.19 0.03
C ILE A 94 7.89 -0.91 0.15
N THR A 95 7.56 -1.97 0.86
CA THR A 95 8.35 -3.21 0.89
C THR A 95 7.48 -4.32 0.32
N ASP A 96 8.01 -5.03 -0.68
CA ASP A 96 7.32 -6.14 -1.31
C ASP A 96 8.34 -7.18 -1.77
N PHE A 97 7.87 -8.40 -2.05
CA PHE A 97 8.71 -9.53 -2.43
C PHE A 97 8.28 -10.05 -3.80
N SER A 98 9.26 -10.36 -4.64
CA SER A 98 9.02 -10.94 -5.95
C SER A 98 10.21 -11.80 -6.35
N GLU A 99 10.01 -12.66 -7.34
CA GLU A 99 11.12 -13.31 -8.01
C GLU A 99 11.95 -12.26 -8.76
N ALA A 100 13.24 -12.51 -8.93
CA ALA A 100 14.18 -11.52 -9.51
C ALA A 100 13.78 -11.06 -10.92
N ASP A 101 13.19 -11.94 -11.72
CA ASP A 101 12.75 -11.64 -13.08
C ASP A 101 11.44 -10.88 -13.15
N GLU A 102 10.71 -10.78 -12.04
CA GLU A 102 9.42 -10.07 -11.93
C GLU A 102 9.53 -8.72 -11.21
N GLU A 103 10.70 -8.37 -10.73
CA GLU A 103 10.90 -7.17 -9.90
C GLU A 103 10.57 -5.88 -10.65
N ASP A 104 10.95 -5.77 -11.92
CA ASP A 104 10.67 -4.58 -12.73
C ASP A 104 9.16 -4.40 -12.94
N ASP A 105 8.44 -5.47 -13.20
CA ASP A 105 6.97 -5.43 -13.37
C ASP A 105 6.28 -5.03 -12.07
N LEU A 106 6.74 -5.54 -10.95
CA LEU A 106 6.20 -5.21 -9.64
C LEU A 106 6.46 -3.74 -9.30
N LYS A 107 7.64 -3.24 -9.62
CA LYS A 107 7.97 -1.82 -9.45
C LYS A 107 7.06 -0.91 -10.29
N GLU A 108 6.83 -1.27 -11.55
CA GLU A 108 5.92 -0.51 -12.42
C GLU A 108 4.50 -0.49 -11.88
N LEU A 109 4.04 -1.60 -11.33
CA LEU A 109 2.71 -1.68 -10.71
C LEU A 109 2.60 -0.72 -9.52
N TRP A 110 3.57 -0.74 -8.62
CA TRP A 110 3.59 0.17 -7.48
C TRP A 110 3.71 1.64 -7.92
N ASP A 111 4.56 1.93 -8.90
CA ASP A 111 4.71 3.29 -9.44
C ASP A 111 3.37 3.81 -9.99
N SER A 112 2.63 2.98 -10.69
CA SER A 112 1.31 3.31 -11.24
C SER A 112 0.28 3.56 -10.13
N GLN A 113 0.24 2.70 -9.13
CA GLN A 113 -0.69 2.83 -8.01
C GLN A 113 -0.40 4.08 -7.17
N VAL A 114 0.88 4.34 -6.88
CA VAL A 114 1.27 5.53 -6.12
C VAL A 114 0.99 6.81 -6.91
N SER A 115 1.18 6.79 -8.23
CA SER A 115 0.79 7.93 -9.08
C SER A 115 -0.70 8.22 -8.96
N LYS A 116 -1.53 7.19 -8.88
CA LYS A 116 -2.97 7.35 -8.68
C LYS A 116 -3.28 7.94 -7.29
N LEU A 117 -2.58 7.49 -6.26
CA LEU A 117 -2.68 8.06 -4.90
C LEU A 117 -2.39 9.56 -4.93
N GLN A 118 -1.30 9.94 -5.58
CA GLN A 118 -0.89 11.35 -5.68
C GLN A 118 -1.94 12.21 -6.38
N ARG A 119 -2.52 11.72 -7.48
CA ARG A 119 -3.56 12.45 -8.22
C ARG A 119 -4.87 12.54 -7.43
N THR A 120 -5.28 11.45 -6.80
CA THR A 120 -6.57 11.37 -6.11
C THR A 120 -6.58 12.18 -4.82
N CYS A 121 -5.48 12.15 -4.06
CA CYS A 121 -5.37 12.83 -2.77
C CYS A 121 -4.68 14.20 -2.85
N GLY A 122 -4.17 14.58 -4.01
CA GLY A 122 -3.45 15.84 -4.17
C GLY A 122 -2.06 15.82 -3.56
N PHE A 123 -1.46 14.65 -3.47
CA PHE A 123 -0.12 14.46 -2.93
C PHE A 123 0.94 14.54 -4.04
#